data_e9ed4527ec742e982ceaa59bdee8da75
#
_entry.id   e9ed4527ec742e982ceaa59bdee8da75
#
_cell.length_a   1.000
_cell.length_b   1.000
_cell.length_c   1.000
_cell.angle_alpha   90.00
_cell.angle_beta   90.00
_cell.angle_gamma   90.00
#
_symmetry.space_group_name_H-M   'P 1'
#
loop_
_entity.id
_entity.type
_entity.pdbx_description
1 polymer ?
#
loop_
_entity_poly.entity_id
_entity_poly.type
_entity_poly.pdbx_seq_one_letter_code
_entity_poly.pdbx_strand_id
1 'polypeptide(L)'
;PEWPLIRAQILSRDSESCRLCGRLPEPGRPLEVHHITPVRTFMARHPRPVALRLAHAPENLLTLCSVCHQQIERARGARTALGGLAYLLKHLVPAFLMCDPGDLGTSVEARDDVTGQPSVIVYDGVPGGVGLSPRLVDLWPRVASAALERAETCPCIDGCPSCVGPTGESEPGAKSATIRLLRQVRRPDGS
;
A
#
# COMPACT_ATOMS: atom_id res chain seq x y z
N PRO A 1 -10.65 -26.23 9.28
CA PRO A 1 -11.73 -26.31 8.31
C PRO A 1 -11.18 -26.11 6.91
N GLU A 2 -11.70 -26.87 5.95
CA GLU A 2 -11.28 -26.75 4.56
C GLU A 2 -11.85 -25.49 3.93
N TRP A 3 -11.07 -24.81 3.14
CA TRP A 3 -11.43 -23.54 2.49
C TRP A 3 -12.77 -23.58 1.74
N PRO A 4 -13.14 -24.65 1.00
CA PRO A 4 -14.43 -24.72 0.31
C PRO A 4 -15.63 -24.58 1.24
N LEU A 5 -15.59 -25.15 2.44
CA LEU A 5 -16.68 -25.07 3.42
C LEU A 5 -16.80 -23.64 3.98
N ILE A 6 -15.67 -23.03 4.35
CA ILE A 6 -15.66 -21.63 4.81
C ILE A 6 -16.22 -20.72 3.72
N ARG A 7 -15.76 -20.88 2.48
CA ARG A 7 -16.23 -20.09 1.34
C ARG A 7 -17.75 -20.21 1.16
N ALA A 8 -18.30 -21.42 1.24
CA ALA A 8 -19.74 -21.64 1.12
C ALA A 8 -20.52 -20.96 2.25
N GLN A 9 -20.03 -21.05 3.48
CA GLN A 9 -20.63 -20.37 4.64
C GLN A 9 -20.65 -18.84 4.48
N ILE A 10 -19.56 -18.24 4.00
CA ILE A 10 -19.49 -16.80 3.78
C ILE A 10 -20.42 -16.36 2.65
N LEU A 11 -20.46 -17.08 1.54
CA LEU A 11 -21.40 -16.78 0.44
C LEU A 11 -22.84 -16.81 0.95
N SER A 12 -23.23 -17.85 1.70
CA SER A 12 -24.56 -17.97 2.29
C SER A 12 -24.86 -16.85 3.30
N ARG A 13 -23.93 -16.53 4.21
CA ARG A 13 -24.03 -15.40 5.14
C ARG A 13 -24.32 -14.08 4.43
N ASP A 14 -23.67 -13.86 3.29
CA ASP A 14 -23.75 -12.62 2.51
C ASP A 14 -24.86 -12.67 1.45
N SER A 15 -25.82 -13.64 1.58
CA SER A 15 -26.98 -13.81 0.69
C SER A 15 -26.59 -13.95 -0.78
N GLU A 16 -25.46 -14.62 -1.05
CA GLU A 16 -24.88 -14.81 -2.39
C GLU A 16 -24.84 -13.51 -3.23
N SER A 17 -24.50 -12.39 -2.58
CA SER A 17 -24.45 -11.08 -3.21
C SER A 17 -23.17 -10.34 -2.86
N CYS A 18 -22.70 -9.46 -3.74
CA CYS A 18 -21.59 -8.57 -3.48
C CYS A 18 -21.94 -7.58 -2.36
N ARG A 19 -21.20 -7.59 -1.26
CA ARG A 19 -21.45 -6.73 -0.09
C ARG A 19 -21.21 -5.23 -0.33
N LEU A 20 -20.56 -4.87 -1.43
CA LEU A 20 -20.34 -3.45 -1.78
C LEU A 20 -21.37 -2.90 -2.77
N CYS A 21 -21.76 -3.66 -3.80
CA CYS A 21 -22.63 -3.13 -4.83
C CYS A 21 -23.93 -3.94 -5.01
N GLY A 22 -24.17 -4.98 -4.21
CA GLY A 22 -25.38 -5.81 -4.26
C GLY A 22 -25.48 -6.76 -5.46
N ARG A 23 -24.48 -6.77 -6.37
CA ARG A 23 -24.51 -7.63 -7.57
C ARG A 23 -24.58 -9.11 -7.19
N LEU A 24 -25.46 -9.83 -7.88
CA LEU A 24 -25.57 -11.28 -7.81
C LEU A 24 -24.53 -11.97 -8.72
N PRO A 25 -24.27 -13.28 -8.53
CA PRO A 25 -23.39 -14.01 -9.43
C PRO A 25 -23.99 -14.10 -10.83
N GLU A 26 -23.13 -13.98 -11.84
CA GLU A 26 -23.49 -14.11 -13.25
C GLU A 26 -22.77 -15.32 -13.87
N PRO A 27 -23.31 -15.93 -14.95
CA PRO A 27 -22.60 -16.98 -15.67
C PRO A 27 -21.20 -16.53 -16.10
N GLY A 28 -20.16 -17.30 -15.73
CA GLY A 28 -18.76 -16.95 -16.02
C GLY A 28 -18.16 -15.86 -15.12
N ARG A 29 -18.92 -15.29 -14.18
CA ARG A 29 -18.45 -14.28 -13.22
C ARG A 29 -18.92 -14.62 -11.80
N PRO A 30 -18.37 -15.66 -11.18
CA PRO A 30 -18.72 -16.04 -9.82
C PRO A 30 -18.34 -14.95 -8.82
N LEU A 31 -19.02 -14.96 -7.68
CA LEU A 31 -18.61 -14.17 -6.53
C LEU A 31 -17.32 -14.73 -5.91
N GLU A 32 -16.50 -13.83 -5.37
CA GLU A 32 -15.24 -14.15 -4.71
C GLU A 32 -15.34 -13.84 -3.22
N VAL A 33 -14.70 -14.65 -2.38
CA VAL A 33 -14.56 -14.35 -0.95
C VAL A 33 -13.19 -13.72 -0.72
N HIS A 34 -13.24 -12.45 -0.35
CA HIS A 34 -12.06 -11.59 -0.13
C HIS A 34 -11.67 -11.61 1.34
N HIS A 35 -10.36 -11.65 1.61
CA HIS A 35 -9.79 -11.45 2.94
C HIS A 35 -9.59 -9.96 3.19
N ILE A 36 -10.30 -9.37 4.16
CA ILE A 36 -10.15 -7.96 4.57
C ILE A 36 -8.70 -7.71 4.98
N THR A 37 -8.16 -8.54 5.86
CA THR A 37 -6.72 -8.61 6.14
C THR A 37 -6.15 -9.82 5.42
N PRO A 38 -5.14 -9.66 4.54
CA PRO A 38 -4.56 -10.77 3.78
C PRO A 38 -3.99 -11.88 4.65
N VAL A 39 -4.11 -13.13 4.20
CA VAL A 39 -3.54 -14.31 4.87
C VAL A 39 -2.05 -14.13 5.21
N ARG A 40 -1.28 -13.55 4.27
CA ARG A 40 0.15 -13.28 4.44
C ARG A 40 0.46 -12.37 5.63
N THR A 41 -0.43 -11.43 5.97
CA THR A 41 -0.26 -10.52 7.13
C THR A 41 -0.33 -11.30 8.44
N PHE A 42 -1.24 -12.26 8.53
CA PHE A 42 -1.31 -13.15 9.70
C PHE A 42 -0.11 -14.11 9.74
N MET A 43 0.32 -14.64 8.57
CA MET A 43 1.47 -15.52 8.47
C MET A 43 2.79 -14.86 8.88
N ALA A 44 2.91 -13.54 8.72
CA ALA A 44 4.09 -12.78 9.15
C ALA A 44 4.18 -12.62 10.68
N ARG A 45 3.06 -12.81 11.40
CA ARG A 45 2.94 -12.52 12.86
C ARG A 45 2.63 -13.73 13.72
N HIS A 46 2.16 -14.82 13.12
CA HIS A 46 1.68 -15.99 13.86
C HIS A 46 2.14 -17.30 13.20
N PRO A 47 2.30 -18.39 14.00
CA PRO A 47 2.47 -19.73 13.44
C PRO A 47 1.32 -20.10 12.50
N ARG A 48 1.62 -20.86 11.45
CA ARG A 48 0.68 -21.19 10.36
C ARG A 48 -0.73 -21.62 10.81
N PRO A 49 -0.92 -22.52 11.81
CA PRO A 49 -2.27 -22.91 12.23
C PRO A 49 -3.09 -21.76 12.81
N VAL A 50 -2.44 -20.88 13.58
CA VAL A 50 -3.07 -19.69 14.17
C VAL A 50 -3.36 -18.66 13.09
N ALA A 51 -2.40 -18.41 12.21
CA ALA A 51 -2.54 -17.49 11.09
C ALA A 51 -3.73 -17.83 10.19
N LEU A 52 -3.88 -19.10 9.81
CA LEU A 52 -5.00 -19.56 8.98
C LEU A 52 -6.33 -19.44 9.69
N ARG A 53 -6.38 -19.76 11.00
CA ARG A 53 -7.61 -19.60 11.79
C ARG A 53 -8.06 -18.13 11.85
N LEU A 54 -7.13 -17.20 12.09
CA LEU A 54 -7.42 -15.77 12.13
C LEU A 54 -7.79 -15.23 10.75
N ALA A 55 -7.06 -15.63 9.72
CA ALA A 55 -7.32 -15.20 8.36
C ALA A 55 -8.70 -15.65 7.85
N HIS A 56 -9.12 -16.86 8.23
CA HIS A 56 -10.39 -17.45 7.82
C HIS A 56 -11.55 -17.20 8.81
N ALA A 57 -11.33 -16.35 9.81
CA ALA A 57 -12.42 -15.94 10.70
C ALA A 57 -13.49 -15.19 9.89
N PRO A 58 -14.79 -15.45 10.14
CA PRO A 58 -15.88 -14.85 9.35
C PRO A 58 -15.80 -13.32 9.27
N GLU A 59 -15.33 -12.66 10.33
CA GLU A 59 -15.18 -11.22 10.43
C GLU A 59 -14.12 -10.66 9.46
N ASN A 60 -13.17 -11.51 9.05
CA ASN A 60 -12.12 -11.17 8.11
C ASN A 60 -12.47 -11.47 6.66
N LEU A 61 -13.66 -11.96 6.39
CA LEU A 61 -14.09 -12.42 5.06
C LEU A 61 -15.30 -11.64 4.54
N LEU A 62 -15.28 -11.32 3.26
CA LEU A 62 -16.30 -10.51 2.60
C LEU A 62 -16.57 -11.03 1.18
N THR A 63 -17.86 -11.22 0.84
CA THR A 63 -18.25 -11.60 -0.52
C THR A 63 -18.24 -10.41 -1.46
N LEU A 64 -17.56 -10.53 -2.58
CA LEU A 64 -17.40 -9.47 -3.59
C LEU A 64 -17.60 -10.01 -5.01
N CYS A 65 -18.10 -9.17 -5.91
CA CYS A 65 -17.97 -9.42 -7.34
C CYS A 65 -16.55 -9.09 -7.81
N SER A 66 -16.13 -9.62 -8.94
CA SER A 66 -14.78 -9.42 -9.49
C SER A 66 -14.40 -7.94 -9.67
N VAL A 67 -15.36 -7.09 -10.03
CA VAL A 67 -15.12 -5.64 -10.21
C VAL A 67 -14.78 -4.97 -8.86
N CYS A 68 -15.62 -5.19 -7.84
CA CYS A 68 -15.37 -4.62 -6.51
C CYS A 68 -14.09 -5.19 -5.87
N HIS A 69 -13.82 -6.49 -6.08
CA HIS A 69 -12.60 -7.12 -5.61
C HIS A 69 -11.35 -6.47 -6.22
N GLN A 70 -11.33 -6.29 -7.54
CA GLN A 70 -10.23 -5.60 -8.23
C GLN A 70 -10.06 -4.15 -7.76
N GLN A 71 -11.13 -3.42 -7.49
CA GLN A 71 -11.06 -2.05 -6.98
C GLN A 71 -10.37 -1.99 -5.60
N ILE A 72 -10.76 -2.89 -4.67
CA ILE A 72 -10.14 -2.99 -3.35
C ILE A 72 -8.64 -3.33 -3.46
N GLU A 73 -8.30 -4.33 -4.28
CA GLU A 73 -6.90 -4.73 -4.43
C GLU A 73 -6.04 -3.62 -5.06
N ARG A 74 -6.57 -2.86 -6.03
CA ARG A 74 -5.89 -1.69 -6.59
C ARG A 74 -5.67 -0.59 -5.56
N ALA A 75 -6.71 -0.26 -4.78
CA ALA A 75 -6.60 0.75 -3.72
C ALA A 75 -5.59 0.35 -2.63
N ARG A 76 -5.60 -0.94 -2.23
CA ARG A 76 -4.62 -1.48 -1.29
C ARG A 76 -3.20 -1.38 -1.84
N GLY A 77 -2.98 -1.81 -3.09
CA GLY A 77 -1.69 -1.73 -3.76
C GLY A 77 -1.16 -0.30 -3.84
N ALA A 78 -2.01 0.67 -4.11
CA ALA A 78 -1.65 2.08 -4.13
C ALA A 78 -1.22 2.58 -2.74
N ARG A 79 -2.00 2.31 -1.68
CA ARG A 79 -1.63 2.69 -0.31
C ARG A 79 -0.30 2.08 0.12
N THR A 80 -0.09 0.81 -0.19
CA THR A 80 1.16 0.10 0.12
C THR A 80 2.35 0.74 -0.58
N ALA A 81 2.21 1.09 -1.86
CA ALA A 81 3.25 1.76 -2.64
C ALA A 81 3.57 3.16 -2.10
N LEU A 82 2.53 3.94 -1.77
CA LEU A 82 2.68 5.28 -1.22
C LEU A 82 3.31 5.26 0.18
N GLY A 83 2.96 4.28 1.02
CA GLY A 83 3.60 4.09 2.34
C GLY A 83 5.10 3.85 2.22
N GLY A 84 5.52 2.96 1.33
CA GLY A 84 6.93 2.72 1.06
C GLY A 84 7.64 3.94 0.45
N LEU A 85 6.98 4.68 -0.43
CA LEU A 85 7.51 5.95 -0.97
C LEU A 85 7.68 6.99 0.14
N ALA A 86 6.66 7.21 0.98
CA ALA A 86 6.73 8.15 2.09
C ALA A 86 7.88 7.82 3.05
N TYR A 87 8.07 6.53 3.34
CA TYR A 87 9.19 6.07 4.16
C TYR A 87 10.55 6.41 3.52
N LEU A 88 10.72 6.12 2.22
CA LEU A 88 11.94 6.47 1.48
C LEU A 88 12.19 7.99 1.49
N LEU A 89 11.16 8.78 1.21
CA LEU A 89 11.29 10.24 1.18
C LEU A 89 11.67 10.80 2.54
N LYS A 90 11.06 10.34 3.62
CA LYS A 90 11.39 10.75 4.99
C LYS A 90 12.87 10.58 5.32
N HIS A 91 13.53 9.55 4.77
CA HIS A 91 14.94 9.25 5.08
C HIS A 91 15.92 9.78 4.04
N LEU A 92 15.51 10.01 2.80
CA LEU A 92 16.38 10.46 1.73
C LEU A 92 16.37 12.00 1.57
N VAL A 93 15.17 12.61 1.61
CA VAL A 93 15.01 14.05 1.34
C VAL A 93 15.87 14.93 2.24
N PRO A 94 16.01 14.67 3.55
CA PRO A 94 16.89 15.47 4.41
C PRO A 94 18.33 15.54 3.93
N ALA A 95 18.89 14.45 3.39
CA ALA A 95 20.24 14.43 2.85
C ALA A 95 20.39 15.27 1.57
N PHE A 96 19.35 15.35 0.74
CA PHE A 96 19.34 16.18 -0.47
C PHE A 96 19.17 17.68 -0.16
N LEU A 97 18.40 17.99 0.87
CA LEU A 97 18.15 19.37 1.31
C LEU A 97 19.17 19.88 2.31
N MET A 98 20.03 18.98 2.83
CA MET A 98 21.02 19.26 3.90
C MET A 98 20.34 19.86 5.14
N CYS A 99 19.26 19.22 5.61
CA CYS A 99 18.50 19.59 6.81
C CYS A 99 18.38 18.41 7.77
N ASP A 100 17.92 18.68 8.99
CA ASP A 100 17.67 17.63 9.97
C ASP A 100 16.47 16.76 9.56
N PRO A 101 16.49 15.44 9.82
CA PRO A 101 15.32 14.58 9.58
C PRO A 101 14.04 15.04 10.31
N GLY A 102 14.17 15.79 11.41
CA GLY A 102 13.06 16.38 12.14
C GLY A 102 12.43 17.60 11.48
N ASP A 103 13.14 18.25 10.54
CA ASP A 103 12.66 19.46 9.86
C ASP A 103 11.60 19.16 8.79
N LEU A 104 11.45 17.89 8.41
CA LEU A 104 10.51 17.45 7.40
C LEU A 104 9.59 16.34 7.92
N GLY A 105 8.32 16.45 7.56
CA GLY A 105 7.32 15.41 7.76
C GLY A 105 6.85 14.80 6.44
N THR A 106 6.32 13.58 6.51
CA THR A 106 5.63 12.93 5.40
C THR A 106 4.29 12.39 5.86
N SER A 107 3.25 12.56 5.06
CA SER A 107 1.97 11.91 5.25
C SER A 107 1.52 11.19 3.98
N VAL A 108 0.66 10.19 4.15
CA VAL A 108 0.04 9.45 3.05
C VAL A 108 -1.46 9.68 3.11
N GLU A 109 -1.98 10.28 2.07
CA GLU A 109 -3.41 10.53 1.92
C GLU A 109 -4.01 9.53 0.94
N ALA A 110 -5.07 8.83 1.34
CA ALA A 110 -5.79 7.92 0.46
C ALA A 110 -6.52 8.68 -0.66
N ARG A 111 -6.89 9.93 -0.37
CA ARG A 111 -7.47 10.88 -1.30
C ARG A 111 -7.11 12.27 -0.83
N ASP A 112 -6.24 12.91 -1.58
CA ASP A 112 -5.84 14.29 -1.34
C ASP A 112 -6.96 15.26 -1.74
N ASP A 113 -7.21 16.28 -0.92
CA ASP A 113 -8.34 17.21 -1.11
C ASP A 113 -8.19 18.11 -2.35
N VAL A 114 -6.95 18.32 -2.81
CA VAL A 114 -6.66 19.17 -3.97
C VAL A 114 -6.73 18.38 -5.27
N THR A 115 -6.07 17.23 -5.30
CA THR A 115 -5.93 16.42 -6.52
C THR A 115 -7.02 15.37 -6.67
N GLY A 116 -7.68 14.99 -5.57
CA GLY A 116 -8.62 13.88 -5.51
C GLY A 116 -7.97 12.51 -5.67
N GLN A 117 -6.63 12.45 -5.71
CA GLN A 117 -5.84 11.23 -5.94
C GLN A 117 -5.11 10.77 -4.66
N PRO A 118 -4.75 9.48 -4.57
CA PRO A 118 -3.85 9.01 -3.53
C PRO A 118 -2.49 9.72 -3.64
N SER A 119 -2.02 10.32 -2.54
CA SER A 119 -0.85 11.20 -2.56
C SER A 119 0.10 10.95 -1.39
N VAL A 120 1.37 11.27 -1.58
CA VAL A 120 2.35 11.45 -0.51
C VAL A 120 2.63 12.94 -0.40
N ILE A 121 2.42 13.49 0.78
CA ILE A 121 2.68 14.90 1.09
C ILE A 121 3.98 14.99 1.87
N VAL A 122 4.90 15.83 1.42
CA VAL A 122 6.10 16.21 2.17
C VAL A 122 5.93 17.65 2.63
N TYR A 123 6.11 17.90 3.91
CA TYR A 123 5.87 19.21 4.50
C TYR A 123 6.99 19.59 5.48
N ASP A 124 7.18 20.91 5.67
CA ASP A 124 8.10 21.43 6.66
C ASP A 124 7.58 21.12 8.06
N GLY A 125 8.40 20.53 8.91
CA GLY A 125 8.03 20.14 10.28
C GLY A 125 7.90 21.31 11.25
N VAL A 126 8.38 22.50 10.86
CA VAL A 126 8.34 23.73 11.67
C VAL A 126 7.06 24.51 11.36
N PRO A 127 6.30 24.96 12.38
CA PRO A 127 5.12 25.80 12.16
C PRO A 127 5.47 27.07 11.33
N GLY A 128 4.68 27.29 10.28
CA GLY A 128 4.91 28.39 9.33
C GLY A 128 5.83 28.04 8.18
N GLY A 129 6.49 26.88 8.22
CA GLY A 129 7.43 26.42 7.21
C GLY A 129 8.72 27.26 7.16
N VAL A 130 9.79 26.65 6.68
CA VAL A 130 11.08 27.31 6.45
C VAL A 130 11.51 27.24 4.98
N GLY A 131 10.63 26.77 4.10
CA GLY A 131 10.83 26.72 2.66
C GLY A 131 11.66 25.52 2.19
N LEU A 132 11.73 24.43 2.96
CA LEU A 132 12.45 23.22 2.58
C LEU A 132 11.65 22.38 1.60
N SER A 133 10.38 22.12 1.89
CA SER A 133 9.54 21.26 1.06
C SER A 133 9.33 21.76 -0.38
N PRO A 134 9.19 23.10 -0.67
CA PRO A 134 9.12 23.59 -2.04
C PRO A 134 10.38 23.28 -2.87
N ARG A 135 11.56 23.27 -2.25
CA ARG A 135 12.83 22.95 -2.94
C ARG A 135 12.90 21.51 -3.44
N LEU A 136 12.06 20.63 -2.90
CA LEU A 136 11.99 19.24 -3.33
C LEU A 136 11.52 19.12 -4.80
N VAL A 137 10.73 20.06 -5.30
CA VAL A 137 10.24 20.05 -6.69
C VAL A 137 11.42 20.02 -7.67
N ASP A 138 12.41 20.88 -7.48
CA ASP A 138 13.60 20.95 -8.35
C ASP A 138 14.52 19.73 -8.20
N LEU A 139 14.52 19.13 -7.00
CA LEU A 139 15.34 17.97 -6.68
C LEU A 139 14.67 16.65 -6.98
N TRP A 140 13.37 16.67 -7.34
CA TRP A 140 12.56 15.46 -7.50
C TRP A 140 13.19 14.40 -8.40
N PRO A 141 13.71 14.72 -9.61
CA PRO A 141 14.30 13.70 -10.48
C PRO A 141 15.45 12.94 -9.84
N ARG A 142 16.28 13.66 -9.05
CA ARG A 142 17.42 13.10 -8.33
C ARG A 142 16.98 12.25 -7.14
N VAL A 143 16.03 12.75 -6.36
CA VAL A 143 15.47 12.06 -5.20
C VAL A 143 14.72 10.79 -5.63
N ALA A 144 13.90 10.87 -6.67
CA ALA A 144 13.18 9.72 -7.20
C ALA A 144 14.12 8.63 -7.74
N SER A 145 15.22 9.02 -8.39
CA SER A 145 16.24 8.09 -8.86
C SER A 145 16.95 7.40 -7.69
N ALA A 146 17.37 8.15 -6.68
CA ALA A 146 18.03 7.59 -5.50
C ALA A 146 17.07 6.69 -4.70
N ALA A 147 15.79 7.05 -4.59
CA ALA A 147 14.78 6.23 -3.95
C ALA A 147 14.57 4.90 -4.67
N LEU A 148 14.53 4.93 -6.01
CA LEU A 148 14.40 3.72 -6.83
C LEU A 148 15.63 2.83 -6.66
N GLU A 149 16.84 3.38 -6.81
CA GLU A 149 18.09 2.66 -6.64
C GLU A 149 18.17 2.01 -5.25
N ARG A 150 17.85 2.75 -4.18
CA ARG A 150 17.82 2.25 -2.81
C ARG A 150 16.87 1.07 -2.65
N ALA A 151 15.68 1.15 -3.23
CA ALA A 151 14.69 0.07 -3.17
C ALA A 151 15.12 -1.14 -3.99
N GLU A 152 15.68 -0.96 -5.19
CA GLU A 152 16.09 -2.06 -6.07
C GLU A 152 17.33 -2.80 -5.56
N THR A 153 18.34 -2.07 -5.08
CA THR A 153 19.61 -2.66 -4.64
C THR A 153 19.55 -3.30 -3.25
N CYS A 154 18.54 -2.97 -2.45
CA CYS A 154 18.40 -3.56 -1.13
C CYS A 154 18.17 -5.09 -1.22
N PRO A 155 18.94 -5.94 -0.50
CA PRO A 155 18.83 -7.39 -0.61
C PRO A 155 17.59 -7.98 0.07
N CYS A 156 16.82 -7.20 0.82
CA CYS A 156 15.61 -7.68 1.48
C CYS A 156 14.53 -8.10 0.47
N ILE A 157 13.66 -9.03 0.89
CA ILE A 157 12.61 -9.57 0.01
C ILE A 157 11.43 -8.60 -0.11
N ASP A 158 10.95 -8.04 0.99
CA ASP A 158 9.65 -7.35 1.03
C ASP A 158 9.67 -5.95 1.66
N GLY A 159 10.77 -5.55 2.25
CA GLY A 159 11.00 -4.28 2.91
C GLY A 159 11.83 -4.44 4.18
N CYS A 160 12.55 -3.39 4.53
CA CYS A 160 13.34 -3.31 5.77
C CYS A 160 13.58 -1.84 6.11
N PRO A 161 14.08 -1.53 7.33
CA PRO A 161 14.38 -0.16 7.73
C PRO A 161 15.34 0.59 6.80
N SER A 162 16.14 -0.15 5.99
CA SER A 162 17.08 0.46 5.06
C SER A 162 16.45 0.84 3.71
N CYS A 163 15.22 0.45 3.42
CA CYS A 163 14.55 0.78 2.15
C CYS A 163 13.11 1.29 2.37
N VAL A 164 12.09 0.51 2.10
CA VAL A 164 10.68 0.94 2.11
C VAL A 164 9.99 0.81 3.48
N GLY A 165 10.74 0.59 4.54
CA GLY A 165 10.23 0.36 5.89
C GLY A 165 10.16 -1.12 6.26
N PRO A 166 10.10 -1.42 7.57
CA PRO A 166 10.05 -2.79 8.07
C PRO A 166 8.71 -3.46 7.76
N THR A 167 8.76 -4.77 7.49
CA THR A 167 7.57 -5.59 7.16
C THR A 167 6.49 -5.64 8.26
N GLY A 168 6.80 -5.24 9.47
CA GLY A 168 5.83 -5.12 10.57
C GLY A 168 4.97 -3.85 10.50
N GLU A 169 5.47 -2.80 9.86
CA GLU A 169 4.81 -1.51 9.68
C GLU A 169 4.26 -1.33 8.26
N SER A 170 4.83 -2.05 7.28
CA SER A 170 4.42 -2.04 5.88
C SER A 170 3.60 -3.27 5.53
N GLU A 171 2.63 -3.11 4.64
CA GLU A 171 1.89 -4.23 4.05
C GLU A 171 2.84 -5.13 3.25
N PRO A 172 2.65 -6.48 3.25
CA PRO A 172 3.41 -7.36 2.39
C PRO A 172 3.30 -6.97 0.91
N GLY A 173 4.43 -6.98 0.21
CA GLY A 173 4.52 -6.49 -1.17
C GLY A 173 4.88 -5.01 -1.28
N ALA A 174 5.17 -4.33 -0.17
CA ALA A 174 5.48 -2.91 -0.16
C ALA A 174 6.68 -2.56 -1.06
N LYS A 175 7.75 -3.32 -0.99
CA LYS A 175 8.94 -3.09 -1.82
C LYS A 175 8.63 -3.14 -3.31
N SER A 176 7.99 -4.20 -3.76
CA SER A 176 7.66 -4.38 -5.18
C SER A 176 6.64 -3.35 -5.67
N ALA A 177 5.67 -2.97 -4.83
CA ALA A 177 4.68 -1.95 -5.14
C ALA A 177 5.33 -0.55 -5.23
N THR A 178 6.22 -0.21 -4.30
CA THR A 178 6.96 1.07 -4.29
C THR A 178 7.90 1.19 -5.49
N ILE A 179 8.63 0.12 -5.85
CA ILE A 179 9.48 0.10 -7.05
C ILE A 179 8.65 0.37 -8.31
N ARG A 180 7.49 -0.28 -8.46
CA ARG A 180 6.60 -0.02 -9.61
C ARG A 180 6.13 1.43 -9.67
N LEU A 181 5.73 2.00 -8.53
CA LEU A 181 5.33 3.40 -8.43
C LEU A 181 6.48 4.34 -8.81
N LEU A 182 7.67 4.15 -8.24
CA LEU A 182 8.85 4.98 -8.51
C LEU A 182 9.25 4.95 -10.00
N ARG A 183 9.14 3.79 -10.66
CA ARG A 183 9.39 3.69 -12.10
C ARG A 183 8.40 4.49 -12.94
N GLN A 184 7.15 4.65 -12.48
CA GLN A 184 6.13 5.45 -13.15
C GLN A 184 6.36 6.96 -12.94
N VAL A 185 6.57 7.39 -11.69
CA VAL A 185 6.71 8.81 -11.35
C VAL A 185 8.10 9.40 -11.70
N ARG A 186 9.10 8.54 -11.98
CA ARG A 186 10.42 8.98 -12.45
C ARG A 186 10.45 9.36 -13.92
N ARG A 187 9.48 8.89 -14.71
CA ARG A 187 9.42 9.25 -16.14
C ARG A 187 9.19 10.75 -16.23
N PRO A 188 10.07 11.52 -16.91
CA PRO A 188 9.73 12.89 -17.28
C PRO A 188 8.49 12.84 -18.17
N ASP A 189 7.53 13.72 -17.91
CA ASP A 189 6.35 13.87 -18.72
C ASP A 189 6.75 14.07 -20.19
N GLY A 190 6.26 13.25 -21.07
CA GLY A 190 6.26 13.50 -22.49
C GLY A 190 7.35 12.80 -23.31
N SER A 191 7.10 11.58 -23.68
CA SER A 191 7.42 11.01 -25.01
C SER A 191 6.30 10.07 -25.39
#